data_b52f901b96a8cd1bcd2dd2f1155e8618
#
_entry.id   b52f901b96a8cd1bcd2dd2f1155e8618
#
_cell.length_a   1.000
_cell.length_b   1.000
_cell.length_c   1.000
_cell.angle_alpha   90.00
_cell.angle_beta   90.00
_cell.angle_gamma   90.00
#
_symmetry.space_group_name_H-M   'P 1'
#
loop_
_entity.id
_entity.type
_entity.pdbx_description
1 polymer ?
#
loop_
_entity_poly.entity_id
_entity_poly.type
_entity_poly.pdbx_seq_one_letter_code
_entity_poly.pdbx_strand_id
1 'polypeptide(L)'
;MAYNVIALIGEAGSGKDTLMRKLVEANPQLNEVVSYTTRSPREGEVDGVNYHFVTGEEFGELVVTGKMFEASCFNDWFYGTGVDSLKEDKLNIGVFNPEGIESLLQHKNVNLTVIRVWASDKNRLIRQLNREEFPDVDEIIRRYKADREDFESLPFTHYVVDNNTLEAMEESIRLLNLVVKEYLG
;
A
#
# COMPACT_ATOMS: atom_id res chain seq x y z
N MET A 1 8.24 12.24 19.42
CA MET A 1 7.11 12.58 18.56
C MET A 1 6.63 11.31 17.91
N ALA A 2 5.39 11.23 17.46
CA ALA A 2 4.82 10.00 16.90
C ALA A 2 4.37 10.26 15.45
N TYR A 3 4.58 9.30 14.56
CA TYR A 3 4.05 9.31 13.21
C TYR A 3 2.62 8.77 13.20
N ASN A 4 1.68 9.53 12.68
CA ASN A 4 0.33 9.03 12.41
C ASN A 4 0.31 8.48 10.99
N VAL A 5 -0.03 7.20 10.84
CA VAL A 5 0.03 6.49 9.56
C VAL A 5 -1.29 5.76 9.28
N ILE A 6 -1.91 6.07 8.15
CA ILE A 6 -2.97 5.26 7.56
C ILE A 6 -2.31 4.31 6.56
N ALA A 7 -2.36 3.02 6.86
CA ALA A 7 -1.84 1.98 6.00
C ALA A 7 -2.97 1.32 5.22
N LEU A 8 -2.96 1.48 3.90
CA LEU A 8 -3.86 0.75 3.01
C LEU A 8 -3.23 -0.58 2.65
N ILE A 9 -3.96 -1.65 2.87
CA ILE A 9 -3.53 -3.01 2.57
C ILE A 9 -4.61 -3.72 1.76
N GLY A 10 -4.24 -4.66 0.93
CA GLY A 10 -5.19 -5.43 0.14
C GLY A 10 -4.49 -6.19 -0.96
N GLU A 11 -5.08 -7.29 -1.33
CA GLU A 11 -4.55 -8.19 -2.35
C GLU A 11 -4.42 -7.50 -3.72
N ALA A 12 -3.62 -8.07 -4.62
CA ALA A 12 -3.45 -7.57 -5.97
C ALA A 12 -4.81 -7.43 -6.70
N GLY A 13 -5.05 -6.30 -7.35
CA GLY A 13 -6.32 -5.99 -8.02
C GLY A 13 -7.44 -5.49 -7.10
N SER A 14 -7.22 -5.35 -5.78
CA SER A 14 -8.23 -4.79 -4.86
C SER A 14 -8.54 -3.31 -5.12
N GLY A 15 -7.60 -2.56 -5.73
CA GLY A 15 -7.77 -1.14 -6.07
C GLY A 15 -7.31 -0.17 -4.98
N LYS A 16 -6.48 -0.61 -4.05
CA LYS A 16 -5.92 0.21 -2.98
C LYS A 16 -5.18 1.46 -3.46
N ASP A 17 -4.37 1.33 -4.53
CA ASP A 17 -3.64 2.46 -5.12
C ASP A 17 -4.60 3.53 -5.69
N THR A 18 -5.67 3.10 -6.35
CA THR A 18 -6.71 3.99 -6.85
C THR A 18 -7.44 4.70 -5.72
N LEU A 19 -7.75 3.97 -4.64
CA LEU A 19 -8.40 4.53 -3.46
C LEU A 19 -7.48 5.55 -2.77
N MET A 20 -6.20 5.20 -2.58
CA MET A 20 -5.19 6.09 -2.00
C MET A 20 -5.10 7.40 -2.77
N ARG A 21 -4.92 7.35 -4.09
CA ARG A 21 -4.85 8.54 -4.94
C ARG A 21 -6.06 9.44 -4.79
N LYS A 22 -7.27 8.87 -4.80
CA LYS A 22 -8.51 9.65 -4.62
C LYS A 22 -8.61 10.29 -3.24
N LEU A 23 -8.11 9.63 -2.19
CA LEU A 23 -8.05 10.20 -0.84
C LEU A 23 -7.06 11.35 -0.75
N VAL A 24 -5.88 11.21 -1.34
CA VAL A 24 -4.86 12.28 -1.39
C VAL A 24 -5.35 13.46 -2.22
N GLU A 25 -5.97 13.23 -3.38
CA GLU A 25 -6.58 14.28 -4.20
C GLU A 25 -7.65 15.08 -3.43
N ALA A 26 -8.46 14.39 -2.61
CA ALA A 26 -9.50 15.02 -1.79
C ALA A 26 -8.96 15.69 -0.51
N ASN A 27 -7.76 15.34 -0.07
CA ASN A 27 -7.12 15.80 1.17
C ASN A 27 -5.64 16.17 0.94
N PRO A 28 -5.34 17.31 0.31
CA PRO A 28 -3.96 17.70 -0.05
C PRO A 28 -3.01 17.89 1.13
N GLN A 29 -3.54 17.95 2.35
CA GLN A 29 -2.74 18.04 3.59
C GLN A 29 -2.14 16.70 4.02
N LEU A 30 -2.60 15.57 3.46
CA LEU A 30 -1.99 14.26 3.70
C LEU A 30 -0.57 14.23 3.15
N ASN A 31 0.28 13.43 3.79
CA ASN A 31 1.57 13.07 3.24
C ASN A 31 1.47 11.70 2.58
N GLU A 32 1.52 11.67 1.26
CA GLU A 32 1.60 10.41 0.52
C GLU A 32 2.98 9.78 0.69
N VAL A 33 2.99 8.56 1.18
CA VAL A 33 4.22 7.77 1.39
C VAL A 33 4.52 7.02 0.10
N VAL A 34 5.58 7.45 -0.61
CA VAL A 34 6.10 6.74 -1.78
C VAL A 34 7.14 5.73 -1.30
N SER A 35 6.82 4.45 -1.41
CA SER A 35 7.70 3.35 -0.99
C SER A 35 8.76 3.03 -2.06
N TYR A 36 9.86 2.42 -1.63
CA TYR A 36 10.87 1.82 -2.50
C TYR A 36 10.48 0.40 -2.87
N THR A 37 10.85 -0.04 -4.07
CA THR A 37 10.67 -1.44 -4.48
C THR A 37 11.74 -1.88 -5.50
N THR A 38 12.09 -3.17 -5.42
CA THR A 38 12.96 -3.82 -6.43
C THR A 38 12.17 -4.44 -7.60
N ARG A 39 10.84 -4.36 -7.55
CA ARG A 39 9.99 -4.76 -8.66
C ARG A 39 10.17 -3.80 -9.82
N SER A 40 10.26 -4.33 -11.03
CA SER A 40 10.23 -3.49 -12.23
C SER A 40 8.92 -2.70 -12.34
N PRO A 41 8.97 -1.44 -12.85
CA PRO A 41 7.76 -0.66 -13.08
C PRO A 41 6.84 -1.36 -14.07
N ARG A 42 5.52 -1.24 -13.85
CA ARG A 42 4.50 -1.67 -14.78
C ARG A 42 4.21 -0.57 -15.78
N GLU A 43 3.47 -0.94 -16.83
CA GLU A 43 2.98 0.06 -17.79
C GLU A 43 2.20 1.17 -17.09
N GLY A 44 2.58 2.42 -17.37
CA GLY A 44 1.98 3.62 -16.78
C GLY A 44 2.45 3.97 -15.35
N GLU A 45 3.31 3.17 -14.71
CA GLU A 45 3.93 3.54 -13.44
C GLU A 45 5.13 4.47 -13.67
N VAL A 46 5.26 5.48 -12.79
CA VAL A 46 6.30 6.52 -12.86
C VAL A 46 7.15 6.48 -11.60
N ASP A 47 8.48 6.46 -11.78
CA ASP A 47 9.44 6.51 -10.68
C ASP A 47 9.30 7.80 -9.88
N GLY A 48 9.38 7.65 -8.54
CA GLY A 48 9.18 8.76 -7.59
C GLY A 48 7.72 9.19 -7.41
N VAL A 49 6.77 8.57 -8.14
CA VAL A 49 5.33 8.83 -8.03
C VAL A 49 4.59 7.60 -7.48
N ASN A 50 4.70 6.47 -8.16
CA ASN A 50 4.07 5.23 -7.70
C ASN A 50 4.95 4.48 -6.70
N TYR A 51 6.23 4.40 -7.00
CA TYR A 51 7.30 3.84 -6.18
C TYR A 51 8.62 4.52 -6.56
N HIS A 52 9.62 4.42 -5.68
CA HIS A 52 11.02 4.57 -6.04
C HIS A 52 11.50 3.19 -6.51
N PHE A 53 11.67 3.02 -7.83
CA PHE A 53 12.12 1.77 -8.42
C PHE A 53 13.65 1.70 -8.37
N VAL A 54 14.17 0.73 -7.61
CA VAL A 54 15.60 0.56 -7.36
C VAL A 54 16.04 -0.88 -7.64
N THR A 55 17.33 -1.08 -7.84
CA THR A 55 17.92 -2.42 -7.94
C THR A 55 17.99 -3.09 -6.56
N GLY A 56 18.18 -4.41 -6.51
CA GLY A 56 18.40 -5.12 -5.25
C GLY A 56 19.63 -4.64 -4.48
N GLU A 57 20.69 -4.23 -5.19
CA GLU A 57 21.92 -3.68 -4.61
C GLU A 57 21.65 -2.33 -3.95
N GLU A 58 20.99 -1.40 -4.66
CA GLU A 58 20.61 -0.08 -4.15
C GLU A 58 19.66 -0.20 -2.94
N PHE A 59 18.70 -1.12 -3.00
CA PHE A 59 17.80 -1.37 -1.87
C PHE A 59 18.58 -1.87 -0.65
N GLY A 60 19.50 -2.83 -0.85
CA GLY A 60 20.37 -3.35 0.21
C GLY A 60 21.22 -2.24 0.84
N GLU A 61 21.76 -1.32 0.03
CA GLU A 61 22.51 -0.16 0.53
C GLU A 61 21.65 0.76 1.40
N LEU A 62 20.40 1.02 0.98
CA LEU A 62 19.45 1.83 1.77
C LEU A 62 19.16 1.18 3.14
N VAL A 63 19.02 -0.15 3.18
CA VAL A 63 18.81 -0.88 4.44
C VAL A 63 20.04 -0.79 5.35
N VAL A 64 21.23 -1.13 4.85
CA VAL A 64 22.45 -1.20 5.69
C VAL A 64 22.93 0.19 6.16
N THR A 65 22.57 1.25 5.43
CA THR A 65 22.88 2.63 5.82
C THR A 65 21.84 3.25 6.74
N GLY A 66 20.79 2.50 7.15
CA GLY A 66 19.72 2.97 8.04
C GLY A 66 18.80 4.02 7.41
N LYS A 67 18.71 4.05 6.08
CA LYS A 67 17.82 4.95 5.34
C LYS A 67 16.40 4.41 5.17
N MET A 68 16.16 3.15 5.56
CA MET A 68 14.83 2.54 5.58
C MET A 68 14.23 2.60 6.98
N PHE A 69 12.99 3.04 7.06
CA PHE A 69 12.17 2.99 8.27
C PHE A 69 11.68 1.56 8.51
N GLU A 70 11.23 0.88 7.45
CA GLU A 70 10.90 -0.53 7.42
C GLU A 70 11.28 -1.11 6.05
N ALA A 71 11.50 -2.43 6.01
CA ALA A 71 11.74 -3.18 4.80
C ALA A 71 11.13 -4.57 4.92
N SER A 72 10.54 -5.05 3.85
CA SER A 72 9.86 -6.35 3.76
C SER A 72 10.12 -7.02 2.42
N CYS A 73 9.91 -8.34 2.36
CA CYS A 73 9.93 -9.10 1.13
C CYS A 73 8.52 -9.60 0.83
N PHE A 74 8.01 -9.31 -0.34
CA PHE A 74 6.67 -9.73 -0.73
C PHE A 74 6.65 -10.11 -2.22
N ASN A 75 6.19 -11.30 -2.53
CA ASN A 75 6.16 -11.83 -3.90
C ASN A 75 7.53 -11.75 -4.61
N ASP A 76 8.60 -12.15 -3.93
CA ASP A 76 9.99 -12.16 -4.40
C ASP A 76 10.62 -10.77 -4.68
N TRP A 77 9.93 -9.69 -4.32
CA TRP A 77 10.46 -8.33 -4.38
C TRP A 77 10.58 -7.71 -3.01
N PHE A 78 11.58 -6.85 -2.86
CA PHE A 78 11.69 -6.02 -1.67
C PHE A 78 10.82 -4.77 -1.80
N TYR A 79 10.24 -4.39 -0.67
CA TYR A 79 9.49 -3.15 -0.48
C TYR A 79 9.96 -2.50 0.81
N GLY A 80 9.93 -1.17 0.87
CA GLY A 80 10.32 -0.47 2.09
C GLY A 80 9.96 1.00 2.06
N THR A 81 9.87 1.57 3.25
CA THR A 81 9.59 2.99 3.46
C THR A 81 10.86 3.71 3.89
N GLY A 82 11.24 4.74 3.16
CA GLY A 82 12.38 5.58 3.54
C GLY A 82 12.10 6.38 4.81
N VAL A 83 13.15 6.62 5.62
CA VAL A 83 13.02 7.41 6.87
C VAL A 83 12.57 8.85 6.65
N ASP A 84 12.81 9.39 5.47
CA ASP A 84 12.39 10.73 5.04
C ASP A 84 10.99 10.77 4.41
N SER A 85 10.41 9.61 4.10
CA SER A 85 9.07 9.50 3.51
C SER A 85 7.95 9.78 4.52
N LEU A 86 8.19 9.55 5.81
CA LEU A 86 7.24 9.83 6.88
C LEU A 86 7.44 11.25 7.44
N LYS A 87 6.35 11.96 7.70
CA LYS A 87 6.34 13.30 8.29
C LYS A 87 5.66 13.27 9.66
N GLU A 88 6.34 13.79 10.69
CA GLU A 88 5.82 13.82 12.07
C GLU A 88 4.66 14.80 12.26
N ASP A 89 4.65 15.87 11.47
CA ASP A 89 3.67 16.95 11.51
C ASP A 89 2.47 16.74 10.58
N LYS A 90 2.40 15.58 9.91
CA LYS A 90 1.33 15.24 8.96
C LYS A 90 0.73 13.87 9.24
N LEU A 91 -0.50 13.69 8.76
CA LEU A 91 -1.07 12.36 8.62
C LEU A 91 -0.51 11.71 7.36
N ASN A 92 0.27 10.66 7.55
CA ASN A 92 0.88 9.88 6.47
C ASN A 92 -0.12 8.85 5.94
N ILE A 93 -0.17 8.64 4.65
CA ILE A 93 -0.94 7.57 4.01
C ILE A 93 -0.08 6.83 3.00
N GLY A 94 -0.11 5.50 3.05
CA GLY A 94 0.67 4.66 2.16
C GLY A 94 0.05 3.30 1.92
N VAL A 95 0.55 2.60 0.91
CA VAL A 95 0.21 1.21 0.61
C VAL A 95 1.28 0.31 1.18
N PHE A 96 0.86 -0.70 1.94
CA PHE A 96 1.75 -1.64 2.61
C PHE A 96 1.35 -3.09 2.28
N ASN A 97 2.28 -4.01 2.47
CA ASN A 97 2.03 -5.45 2.47
C ASN A 97 1.92 -5.96 3.93
N PRO A 98 1.49 -7.21 4.17
CA PRO A 98 1.34 -7.75 5.53
C PRO A 98 2.61 -7.64 6.38
N GLU A 99 3.77 -8.01 5.84
CA GLU A 99 5.06 -7.96 6.54
C GLU A 99 5.48 -6.52 6.90
N GLY A 100 5.21 -5.56 5.99
CA GLY A 100 5.43 -4.13 6.25
C GLY A 100 4.57 -3.60 7.39
N ILE A 101 3.30 -4.07 7.52
CA ILE A 101 2.45 -3.77 8.67
C ILE A 101 3.04 -4.32 9.96
N GLU A 102 3.50 -5.57 9.97
CA GLU A 102 4.13 -6.18 11.14
C GLU A 102 5.39 -5.41 11.55
N SER A 103 6.20 -5.00 10.59
CA SER A 103 7.39 -4.18 10.83
C SER A 103 7.02 -2.82 11.44
N LEU A 104 6.04 -2.11 10.89
CA LEU A 104 5.56 -0.83 11.42
C LEU A 104 5.06 -0.94 12.87
N LEU A 105 4.42 -2.04 13.22
CA LEU A 105 3.93 -2.31 14.57
C LEU A 105 5.04 -2.45 15.62
N GLN A 106 6.28 -2.77 15.21
CA GLN A 106 7.43 -2.82 16.12
C GLN A 106 7.89 -1.42 16.54
N HIS A 107 7.51 -0.37 15.82
CA HIS A 107 7.92 0.99 16.11
C HIS A 107 6.97 1.67 17.09
N LYS A 108 7.44 1.87 18.33
CA LYS A 108 6.65 2.49 19.42
C LYS A 108 6.19 3.93 19.15
N ASN A 109 6.81 4.59 18.19
CA ASN A 109 6.49 5.95 17.77
C ASN A 109 5.62 6.03 16.52
N VAL A 110 4.93 4.95 16.17
CA VAL A 110 3.96 4.90 15.06
C VAL A 110 2.56 4.64 15.60
N ASN A 111 1.65 5.56 15.33
CA ASN A 111 0.21 5.37 15.52
C ASN A 111 -0.34 4.89 14.18
N LEU A 112 -0.60 3.58 14.09
CA LEU A 112 -0.96 2.91 12.86
C LEU A 112 -2.47 2.65 12.79
N THR A 113 -3.11 3.09 11.70
CA THR A 113 -4.46 2.67 11.33
C THR A 113 -4.41 1.84 10.07
N VAL A 114 -4.74 0.56 10.18
CA VAL A 114 -4.72 -0.40 9.07
C VAL A 114 -6.11 -0.50 8.44
N ILE A 115 -6.20 -0.26 7.14
CA ILE A 115 -7.43 -0.30 6.35
C ILE A 115 -7.26 -1.34 5.24
N ARG A 116 -8.03 -2.42 5.29
CA ARG A 116 -8.06 -3.42 4.22
C ARG A 116 -9.02 -2.99 3.13
N VAL A 117 -8.50 -2.85 1.91
CA VAL A 117 -9.30 -2.63 0.70
C VAL A 117 -9.61 -4.00 0.10
N TRP A 118 -10.88 -4.39 0.20
CA TRP A 118 -11.35 -5.69 -0.25
C TRP A 118 -12.09 -5.60 -1.59
N ALA A 119 -11.86 -6.60 -2.43
CA ALA A 119 -12.67 -6.85 -3.61
C ALA A 119 -12.75 -8.37 -3.86
N SER A 120 -13.83 -8.82 -4.48
CA SER A 120 -14.02 -10.23 -4.80
C SER A 120 -12.93 -10.74 -5.75
N ASP A 121 -12.61 -12.01 -5.66
CA ASP A 121 -11.62 -12.68 -6.51
C ASP A 121 -11.89 -12.45 -8.01
N LYS A 122 -13.18 -12.54 -8.40
CA LYS A 122 -13.61 -12.24 -9.77
C LYS A 122 -13.17 -10.84 -10.21
N ASN A 123 -13.46 -9.82 -9.40
CA ASN A 123 -13.17 -8.44 -9.75
C ASN A 123 -11.66 -8.18 -9.75
N ARG A 124 -10.93 -8.75 -8.79
CA ARG A 124 -9.48 -8.66 -8.71
C ARG A 124 -8.81 -9.24 -9.95
N LEU A 125 -9.20 -10.46 -10.35
CA LEU A 125 -8.66 -11.12 -11.54
C LEU A 125 -8.99 -10.35 -12.83
N ILE A 126 -10.24 -9.91 -13.01
CA ILE A 126 -10.65 -9.12 -14.16
C ILE A 126 -9.82 -7.82 -14.26
N ARG A 127 -9.62 -7.12 -13.13
CA ARG A 127 -8.83 -5.89 -13.11
C ARG A 127 -7.36 -6.12 -13.46
N GLN A 128 -6.76 -7.22 -13.01
CA GLN A 128 -5.39 -7.57 -13.35
C GLN A 128 -5.25 -7.95 -14.82
N LEU A 129 -6.17 -8.74 -15.36
CA LEU A 129 -6.17 -9.13 -16.78
C LEU A 129 -6.39 -7.95 -17.73
N ASN A 130 -7.13 -6.92 -17.31
CA ASN A 130 -7.40 -5.73 -18.11
C ASN A 130 -6.41 -4.57 -17.88
N ARG A 131 -5.37 -4.77 -17.08
CA ARG A 131 -4.41 -3.70 -16.76
C ARG A 131 -3.45 -3.41 -17.91
N GLU A 132 -3.06 -4.44 -18.63
CA GLU A 132 -2.06 -4.42 -19.71
C GLU A 132 -2.65 -5.04 -20.97
N GLU A 133 -2.21 -4.60 -22.13
CA GLU A 133 -2.68 -5.16 -23.42
C GLU A 133 -2.32 -6.65 -23.55
N PHE A 134 -1.14 -7.04 -23.04
CA PHE A 134 -0.63 -8.42 -23.03
C PHE A 134 -0.30 -8.85 -21.60
N PRO A 135 -1.30 -9.24 -20.78
CA PRO A 135 -1.08 -9.58 -19.40
C PRO A 135 -0.32 -10.90 -19.24
N ASP A 136 0.67 -10.93 -18.35
CA ASP A 136 1.31 -12.17 -17.92
C ASP A 136 0.37 -12.95 -16.99
N VAL A 137 -0.35 -13.91 -17.57
CA VAL A 137 -1.37 -14.70 -16.86
C VAL A 137 -0.74 -15.61 -15.81
N ASP A 138 0.44 -16.17 -16.05
CA ASP A 138 1.12 -17.05 -15.11
C ASP A 138 1.55 -16.26 -13.87
N GLU A 139 2.06 -15.04 -14.06
CA GLU A 139 2.41 -14.15 -12.96
C GLU A 139 1.17 -13.68 -12.18
N ILE A 140 0.04 -13.41 -12.86
CA ILE A 140 -1.23 -13.07 -12.19
C ILE A 140 -1.70 -14.23 -11.30
N ILE A 141 -1.63 -15.46 -11.80
CA ILE A 141 -2.03 -16.67 -11.05
C ILE A 141 -1.08 -16.90 -9.86
N ARG A 142 0.24 -16.73 -10.07
CA ARG A 142 1.24 -16.86 -9.02
C ARG A 142 0.95 -15.89 -7.86
N ARG A 143 0.73 -14.60 -8.18
CA ARG A 143 0.38 -13.58 -7.18
C ARG A 143 -0.92 -13.87 -6.47
N TYR A 144 -1.93 -14.31 -7.21
CA TYR A 144 -3.22 -14.63 -6.63
C TYR A 144 -3.11 -15.71 -5.55
N LYS A 145 -2.26 -16.74 -5.76
CA LYS A 145 -2.00 -17.79 -4.77
C LYS A 145 -1.23 -17.25 -3.56
N ALA A 146 -0.14 -16.52 -3.81
CA ALA A 146 0.66 -15.91 -2.74
C ALA A 146 -0.18 -14.95 -1.88
N ASP A 147 -0.97 -14.07 -2.50
CA ASP A 147 -1.87 -13.17 -1.78
C ASP A 147 -2.81 -13.93 -0.83
N ARG A 148 -3.34 -15.08 -1.22
CA ARG A 148 -4.23 -15.86 -0.34
C ARG A 148 -3.51 -16.35 0.92
N GLU A 149 -2.29 -16.85 0.78
CA GLU A 149 -1.46 -17.32 1.90
C GLU A 149 -1.07 -16.15 2.82
N ASP A 150 -0.60 -15.05 2.24
CA ASP A 150 -0.12 -13.89 2.98
C ASP A 150 -1.25 -13.16 3.75
N PHE A 151 -2.44 -13.08 3.14
CA PHE A 151 -3.57 -12.41 3.76
C PHE A 151 -4.39 -13.27 4.72
N GLU A 152 -4.20 -14.61 4.73
CA GLU A 152 -4.74 -15.49 5.77
C GLU A 152 -4.11 -15.23 7.15
N SER A 153 -2.84 -14.82 7.18
CA SER A 153 -2.08 -14.55 8.40
C SER A 153 -2.14 -13.10 8.88
N LEU A 154 -2.91 -12.23 8.21
CA LEU A 154 -2.99 -10.82 8.56
C LEU A 154 -3.49 -10.64 10.01
N PRO A 155 -2.68 -10.07 10.92
CA PRO A 155 -2.95 -10.12 12.36
C PRO A 155 -4.20 -9.33 12.75
N PHE A 156 -4.47 -8.21 12.09
CA PHE A 156 -5.67 -7.40 12.31
C PHE A 156 -5.83 -6.30 11.25
N THR A 157 -7.07 -5.80 11.12
CA THR A 157 -7.38 -4.57 10.41
C THR A 157 -8.34 -3.74 11.26
N HIS A 158 -8.17 -2.42 11.26
CA HIS A 158 -9.10 -1.52 11.95
C HIS A 158 -10.39 -1.36 11.16
N TYR A 159 -10.26 -1.29 9.83
CA TYR A 159 -11.38 -1.12 8.91
C TYR A 159 -11.22 -2.04 7.70
N VAL A 160 -12.35 -2.49 7.18
CA VAL A 160 -12.43 -3.15 5.87
C VAL A 160 -13.37 -2.34 5.00
N VAL A 161 -12.91 -1.94 3.83
CA VAL A 161 -13.70 -1.19 2.86
C VAL A 161 -13.92 -1.99 1.59
N ASP A 162 -15.14 -1.94 1.07
CA ASP A 162 -15.52 -2.64 -0.15
C ASP A 162 -15.14 -1.82 -1.39
N ASN A 163 -14.54 -2.46 -2.36
CA ASN A 163 -14.18 -1.88 -3.65
C ASN A 163 -14.63 -2.76 -4.83
N ASN A 164 -15.79 -3.40 -4.73
CA ASN A 164 -16.31 -4.25 -5.79
C ASN A 164 -16.98 -3.47 -6.93
N THR A 165 -17.63 -2.37 -6.61
CA THR A 165 -18.34 -1.51 -7.57
C THR A 165 -17.87 -0.06 -7.43
N LEU A 166 -18.26 0.78 -8.39
CA LEU A 166 -17.97 2.21 -8.32
C LEU A 166 -18.66 2.86 -7.12
N GLU A 167 -19.92 2.49 -6.86
CA GLU A 167 -20.69 2.99 -5.71
C GLU A 167 -20.05 2.59 -4.39
N ALA A 168 -19.60 1.32 -4.25
CA ALA A 168 -18.92 0.84 -3.06
C ALA A 168 -17.59 1.60 -2.82
N MET A 169 -16.84 1.87 -3.89
CA MET A 169 -15.62 2.69 -3.81
C MET A 169 -15.92 4.11 -3.35
N GLU A 170 -16.96 4.76 -3.90
CA GLU A 170 -17.34 6.11 -3.50
C GLU A 170 -17.77 6.17 -2.02
N GLU A 171 -18.52 5.18 -1.57
CA GLU A 171 -18.88 5.06 -0.14
C GLU A 171 -17.65 4.84 0.74
N SER A 172 -16.73 3.97 0.33
CA SER A 172 -15.47 3.76 1.02
C SER A 172 -14.66 5.04 1.15
N ILE A 173 -14.59 5.85 0.09
CA ILE A 173 -13.93 7.16 0.12
C ILE A 173 -14.61 8.11 1.11
N ARG A 174 -15.95 8.15 1.17
CA ARG A 174 -16.67 8.97 2.14
C ARG A 174 -16.35 8.56 3.57
N LEU A 175 -16.38 7.26 3.87
CA LEU A 175 -16.05 6.73 5.19
C LEU A 175 -14.60 7.04 5.58
N LEU A 176 -13.65 6.83 4.67
CA LEU A 176 -12.24 7.11 4.93
C LEU A 176 -11.95 8.60 5.10
N ASN A 177 -12.68 9.48 4.42
CA ASN A 177 -12.61 10.93 4.66
C ASN A 177 -13.07 11.30 6.08
N LEU A 178 -13.98 10.54 6.71
CA LEU A 178 -14.32 10.74 8.12
C LEU A 178 -13.16 10.36 9.03
N VAL A 179 -12.51 9.21 8.75
CA VAL A 179 -11.31 8.78 9.48
C VAL A 179 -10.20 9.83 9.36
N VAL A 180 -9.93 10.33 8.15
CA VAL A 180 -8.93 11.40 7.94
C VAL A 180 -9.26 12.65 8.75
N LYS A 181 -10.52 13.08 8.76
CA LYS A 181 -10.95 14.27 9.53
C LYS A 181 -10.79 14.09 11.05
N GLU A 182 -10.99 12.90 11.57
CA GLU A 182 -10.79 12.58 12.97
C GLU A 182 -9.34 12.78 13.44
N TYR A 183 -8.37 12.53 12.53
CA TYR A 183 -6.94 12.79 12.78
C TYR A 183 -6.53 14.25 12.62
N LEU A 184 -7.25 15.01 11.80
CA LEU A 184 -6.88 16.39 11.48
C LEU A 184 -7.56 17.42 12.42
N GLY A 185 -8.51 16.96 13.27
CA GLY A 185 -9.13 17.74 14.36
C GLY A 185 -10.03 18.83 13.90
#